data_59bfbed42fd0f6ad0eaf508a5b8f27a3
#
_entry.id   59bfbed42fd0f6ad0eaf508a5b8f27a3
#
_cell.length_a   1.000
_cell.length_b   1.000
_cell.length_c   1.000
_cell.angle_alpha   90.00
_cell.angle_beta   90.00
_cell.angle_gamma   90.00
#
_symmetry.space_group_name_H-M   'P 1'
#
loop_
_entity.id
_entity.type
_entity.pdbx_description
1 polymer ?
#
loop_
_entity_poly.entity_id
_entity_poly.type
_entity_poly.pdbx_seq_one_letter_code
_entity_poly.pdbx_strand_id
1 'polypeptide(L)'
;RMKNREKDEGDLSLKKISPSPADFPISGSSFVFPAGRSSRRTPALMLQGTSSNAGKSILAAAYCRIFRQDGYNVAPFKAQNMSLNSGVTANGDEMSRAQIVQAQAARADPDARMNPILLKPHSDTGSQVVILGQPLGHMDVLEYFGKKRELWSAVTDSYDSLAAECDIVVLEGAGSPGEINLKSHDLVNMRMADYARASVLLVGDIDRGGLYASFLGTWMSFTDAERR
;
A
#
# COMPACT_ATOMS: atom_id res chain seq x y z
N ARG A 1 26.93 -9.06 -66.20
CA ARG A 1 26.81 -10.15 -65.17
C ARG A 1 26.39 -9.51 -63.84
N MET A 2 25.06 -9.44 -63.61
CA MET A 2 24.47 -9.01 -62.34
C MET A 2 24.32 -10.25 -61.48
N LYS A 3 24.89 -10.20 -60.25
CA LYS A 3 24.69 -11.25 -59.23
C LYS A 3 23.49 -10.83 -58.35
N ASN A 4 22.48 -11.68 -58.35
CA ASN A 4 21.35 -11.66 -57.41
C ASN A 4 21.90 -11.75 -56.00
N ARG A 5 21.45 -10.81 -55.13
CA ARG A 5 21.48 -10.93 -53.67
C ARG A 5 20.07 -11.35 -53.25
N GLU A 6 19.90 -12.58 -52.85
CA GLU A 6 18.75 -13.04 -52.12
C GLU A 6 18.69 -12.28 -50.77
N LYS A 7 17.52 -11.74 -50.46
CA LYS A 7 17.18 -11.17 -49.18
C LYS A 7 16.79 -12.32 -48.27
N ASP A 8 17.62 -12.55 -47.27
CA ASP A 8 17.29 -13.38 -46.09
C ASP A 8 16.25 -12.63 -45.24
N GLU A 9 14.97 -12.96 -45.44
CA GLU A 9 13.90 -12.55 -44.53
C GLU A 9 13.93 -13.44 -43.30
N GLY A 10 14.70 -13.06 -42.28
CA GLY A 10 14.71 -13.70 -40.98
C GLY A 10 13.33 -13.59 -40.33
N ASP A 11 12.68 -14.71 -40.24
CA ASP A 11 11.44 -14.92 -39.48
C ASP A 11 11.64 -14.52 -37.99
N LEU A 12 11.24 -13.29 -37.65
CA LEU A 12 11.13 -12.82 -36.27
C LEU A 12 9.85 -13.41 -35.65
N SER A 13 9.86 -14.72 -35.41
CA SER A 13 8.86 -15.33 -34.56
C SER A 13 9.01 -14.75 -33.15
N LEU A 14 8.13 -13.83 -32.78
CA LEU A 14 7.97 -13.38 -31.41
C LEU A 14 7.62 -14.58 -30.55
N LYS A 15 8.66 -15.25 -30.00
CA LYS A 15 8.49 -16.21 -28.92
C LYS A 15 7.76 -15.48 -27.80
N LYS A 16 6.57 -15.95 -27.46
CA LYS A 16 5.84 -15.53 -26.28
C LYS A 16 6.76 -15.72 -25.06
N ILE A 17 7.39 -14.62 -24.63
CA ILE A 17 8.09 -14.56 -23.35
C ILE A 17 7.00 -14.35 -22.30
N SER A 18 6.33 -15.41 -21.93
CA SER A 18 5.60 -15.46 -20.68
C SER A 18 6.57 -16.02 -19.63
N PRO A 19 7.04 -15.19 -18.66
CA PRO A 19 7.86 -15.73 -17.59
C PRO A 19 7.05 -16.80 -16.85
N SER A 20 7.64 -17.96 -16.67
CA SER A 20 7.06 -19.02 -15.84
C SER A 20 7.06 -18.58 -14.38
N PRO A 21 6.03 -18.91 -13.59
CA PRO A 21 6.04 -18.68 -12.13
C PRO A 21 7.27 -19.29 -11.42
N ALA A 22 7.96 -20.24 -12.03
CA ALA A 22 9.17 -20.88 -11.52
C ALA A 22 10.43 -19.98 -11.64
N ASP A 23 10.40 -18.93 -12.47
CA ASP A 23 11.55 -18.04 -12.68
C ASP A 23 11.71 -16.98 -11.59
N PHE A 24 10.73 -16.88 -10.68
CA PHE A 24 10.79 -16.04 -9.50
C PHE A 24 10.77 -16.90 -8.25
N PRO A 25 11.89 -17.06 -7.50
CA PRO A 25 11.89 -17.84 -6.26
C PRO A 25 11.11 -17.08 -5.19
N ILE A 26 9.79 -17.21 -5.20
CA ILE A 26 8.97 -16.84 -4.05
C ILE A 26 9.09 -18.00 -3.07
N SER A 27 10.07 -17.92 -2.15
CA SER A 27 10.11 -18.84 -1.02
C SER A 27 8.81 -18.65 -0.24
N GLY A 28 7.96 -19.69 -0.28
CA GLY A 28 6.67 -19.68 0.38
C GLY A 28 6.82 -19.53 1.89
N SER A 29 6.71 -18.33 2.40
CA SER A 29 6.32 -18.15 3.79
C SER A 29 4.81 -18.32 3.85
N SER A 30 4.35 -19.52 4.23
CA SER A 30 2.98 -19.76 4.63
C SER A 30 2.67 -18.86 5.83
N PHE A 31 1.99 -17.75 5.57
CA PHE A 31 1.44 -16.92 6.65
C PHE A 31 0.25 -17.65 7.26
N VAL A 32 0.45 -18.21 8.44
CA VAL A 32 -0.64 -18.70 9.28
C VAL A 32 -1.25 -17.49 9.97
N PHE A 33 -2.45 -17.10 9.53
CA PHE A 33 -3.22 -16.07 10.21
C PHE A 33 -3.77 -16.62 11.53
N PRO A 34 -3.73 -15.86 12.63
CA PRO A 34 -4.36 -16.30 13.87
C PRO A 34 -5.87 -16.44 13.66
N ALA A 35 -6.39 -17.65 13.83
CA ALA A 35 -7.82 -17.91 13.86
C ALA A 35 -8.42 -17.32 15.14
N GLY A 36 -9.41 -16.45 14.99
CA GLY A 36 -10.29 -16.05 16.09
C GLY A 36 -10.50 -14.56 16.25
N ARG A 37 -11.41 -14.01 15.44
CA ARG A 37 -12.10 -12.74 15.76
C ARG A 37 -13.54 -12.78 15.28
N SER A 38 -14.41 -12.12 16.04
CA SER A 38 -15.84 -11.90 15.90
C SER A 38 -16.39 -11.97 14.46
N SER A 39 -17.55 -12.55 14.28
CA SER A 39 -18.22 -12.83 13.00
C SER A 39 -18.66 -11.60 12.18
N ARG A 40 -18.43 -10.40 12.66
CA ARG A 40 -18.77 -9.15 11.94
C ARG A 40 -17.51 -8.30 11.81
N ARG A 41 -16.88 -8.36 10.63
CA ARG A 41 -15.75 -7.48 10.30
C ARG A 41 -16.26 -6.15 9.77
N THR A 42 -15.64 -5.06 10.19
CA THR A 42 -15.88 -3.73 9.64
C THR A 42 -15.50 -3.70 8.16
N PRO A 43 -16.40 -3.28 7.26
CA PRO A 43 -16.08 -3.11 5.85
C PRO A 43 -14.85 -2.25 5.63
N ALA A 44 -14.05 -2.61 4.63
CA ALA A 44 -12.82 -1.91 4.32
C ALA A 44 -12.67 -1.70 2.81
N LEU A 45 -12.30 -0.47 2.40
CA LEU A 45 -11.97 -0.10 1.03
C LEU A 45 -10.52 0.36 0.97
N MET A 46 -9.73 -0.17 0.04
CA MET A 46 -8.32 0.18 -0.08
C MET A 46 -7.97 0.77 -1.45
N LEU A 47 -7.35 1.95 -1.44
CA LEU A 47 -6.82 2.60 -2.63
C LEU A 47 -5.35 2.20 -2.82
N GLN A 48 -5.03 1.46 -3.87
CA GLN A 48 -3.66 1.16 -4.28
C GLN A 48 -3.36 1.82 -5.62
N GLY A 49 -2.10 2.17 -5.88
CA GLY A 49 -1.73 2.88 -7.10
C GLY A 49 -0.83 2.04 -7.98
N THR A 50 -0.93 2.24 -9.31
CA THR A 50 0.06 1.69 -10.25
C THR A 50 1.43 2.32 -10.11
N SER A 51 1.52 3.46 -9.40
CA SER A 51 2.76 4.20 -9.13
C SER A 51 2.61 5.11 -7.91
N SER A 52 3.74 5.69 -7.47
CA SER A 52 3.71 6.86 -6.60
C SER A 52 3.03 8.03 -7.29
N ASN A 53 2.37 8.89 -6.52
CA ASN A 53 1.66 10.09 -7.01
C ASN A 53 0.52 9.81 -8.02
N ALA A 54 -0.02 8.59 -8.06
CA ALA A 54 -1.18 8.24 -8.89
C ALA A 54 -2.53 8.81 -8.37
N GLY A 55 -2.53 9.63 -7.31
CA GLY A 55 -3.74 10.23 -6.76
C GLY A 55 -4.39 9.49 -5.58
N LYS A 56 -3.77 8.42 -5.07
CA LYS A 56 -4.31 7.61 -3.95
C LYS A 56 -4.80 8.45 -2.76
N SER A 57 -3.97 9.36 -2.26
CA SER A 57 -4.28 10.15 -1.06
C SER A 57 -5.49 11.06 -1.25
N ILE A 58 -5.63 11.65 -2.45
CA ILE A 58 -6.78 12.51 -2.79
C ILE A 58 -8.05 11.68 -2.85
N LEU A 59 -8.00 10.52 -3.53
CA LEU A 59 -9.15 9.62 -3.61
C LEU A 59 -9.52 9.03 -2.25
N ALA A 60 -8.54 8.67 -1.40
CA ALA A 60 -8.81 8.22 -0.05
C ALA A 60 -9.54 9.30 0.77
N ALA A 61 -9.10 10.56 0.69
CA ALA A 61 -9.79 11.69 1.32
C ALA A 61 -11.21 11.89 0.76
N ALA A 62 -11.39 11.74 -0.56
CA ALA A 62 -12.71 11.84 -1.19
C ALA A 62 -13.66 10.75 -0.71
N TYR A 63 -13.22 9.46 -0.66
CA TYR A 63 -14.02 8.37 -0.13
C TYR A 63 -14.34 8.54 1.36
N CYS A 64 -13.38 8.99 2.17
CA CYS A 64 -13.66 9.36 3.57
C CYS A 64 -14.78 10.40 3.66
N ARG A 65 -14.76 11.43 2.79
CA ARG A 65 -15.80 12.46 2.76
C ARG A 65 -17.15 11.92 2.28
N ILE A 66 -17.17 11.14 1.21
CA ILE A 66 -18.39 10.55 0.63
C ILE A 66 -19.08 9.66 1.68
N PHE A 67 -18.37 8.68 2.23
CA PHE A 67 -18.97 7.79 3.24
C PHE A 67 -19.43 8.55 4.49
N ARG A 68 -18.70 9.60 4.89
CA ARG A 68 -19.13 10.45 6.00
C ARG A 68 -20.42 11.22 5.66
N GLN A 69 -20.60 11.67 4.43
CA GLN A 69 -21.84 12.34 3.96
C GLN A 69 -22.99 11.36 3.89
N ASP A 70 -22.72 10.10 3.56
CA ASP A 70 -23.72 9.02 3.56
C ASP A 70 -24.12 8.56 4.98
N GLY A 71 -23.52 9.17 6.03
CA GLY A 71 -23.89 8.94 7.43
C GLY A 71 -23.03 7.93 8.19
N TYR A 72 -22.00 7.34 7.54
CA TYR A 72 -21.11 6.38 8.20
C TYR A 72 -20.09 7.08 9.10
N ASN A 73 -19.70 6.39 10.18
CA ASN A 73 -18.50 6.71 10.95
C ASN A 73 -17.29 6.08 10.24
N VAL A 74 -16.36 6.93 9.76
CA VAL A 74 -15.27 6.52 8.85
C VAL A 74 -13.92 6.78 9.49
N ALA A 75 -13.03 5.78 9.44
CA ALA A 75 -11.62 5.96 9.78
C ALA A 75 -10.74 5.82 8.53
N PRO A 76 -9.86 6.79 8.22
CA PRO A 76 -8.78 6.57 7.27
C PRO A 76 -7.68 5.71 7.91
N PHE A 77 -6.95 4.95 7.09
CA PHE A 77 -5.83 4.15 7.56
C PHE A 77 -4.73 4.01 6.52
N LYS A 78 -3.50 4.26 6.93
CA LYS A 78 -2.32 3.95 6.13
C LYS A 78 -1.26 3.33 7.02
N ALA A 79 -1.03 2.04 6.86
CA ALA A 79 -0.14 1.24 7.71
C ALA A 79 1.26 1.85 7.86
N GLN A 80 1.83 2.31 6.75
CA GLN A 80 3.14 2.98 6.71
C GLN A 80 3.09 4.12 5.70
N ASN A 81 3.59 5.29 6.10
CA ASN A 81 3.84 6.39 5.17
C ASN A 81 5.32 6.79 5.20
N MET A 82 5.83 7.22 4.06
CA MET A 82 7.16 7.82 3.93
C MET A 82 6.99 9.29 3.53
N SER A 83 7.25 10.20 4.47
CA SER A 83 7.00 11.63 4.24
C SER A 83 7.75 12.50 5.25
N LEU A 84 8.32 13.59 4.77
CA LEU A 84 8.82 14.67 5.62
C LEU A 84 7.69 15.64 6.07
N ASN A 85 6.53 15.56 5.39
CA ASN A 85 5.40 16.43 5.69
C ASN A 85 4.50 15.76 6.74
N SER A 86 4.64 16.18 7.98
CA SER A 86 3.92 15.68 9.14
C SER A 86 3.15 16.79 9.84
N GLY A 87 2.35 16.40 10.78
CA GLY A 87 1.65 17.28 11.74
C GLY A 87 1.44 16.55 13.05
N VAL A 88 0.89 17.24 14.01
CA VAL A 88 0.73 16.74 15.38
C VAL A 88 -0.76 16.63 15.69
N THR A 89 -1.17 15.55 16.32
CA THR A 89 -2.52 15.35 16.84
C THR A 89 -2.77 16.21 18.09
N ALA A 90 -4.00 16.30 18.55
CA ALA A 90 -4.33 17.00 19.79
C ALA A 90 -3.60 16.43 21.03
N ASN A 91 -3.19 15.15 20.97
CA ASN A 91 -2.45 14.48 22.05
C ASN A 91 -0.92 14.65 21.96
N GLY A 92 -0.44 15.37 20.93
CA GLY A 92 1.00 15.57 20.73
C GLY A 92 1.68 14.48 19.86
N ASP A 93 0.93 13.54 19.30
CA ASP A 93 1.46 12.45 18.49
C ASP A 93 1.72 12.90 17.05
N GLU A 94 2.87 12.56 16.49
CA GLU A 94 3.23 12.91 15.12
C GLU A 94 2.63 11.93 14.11
N MET A 95 2.00 12.44 13.06
CA MET A 95 1.50 11.62 11.95
C MET A 95 1.63 12.35 10.61
N SER A 96 1.52 11.62 9.52
CA SER A 96 1.60 12.20 8.17
C SER A 96 0.48 13.21 7.92
N ARG A 97 0.84 14.33 7.30
CA ARG A 97 -0.12 15.37 6.89
C ARG A 97 -1.23 14.83 5.99
N ALA A 98 -0.94 13.88 5.13
CA ALA A 98 -1.94 13.28 4.25
C ALA A 98 -3.05 12.58 5.04
N GLN A 99 -2.70 11.83 6.10
CA GLN A 99 -3.68 11.14 6.93
C GLN A 99 -4.45 12.12 7.84
N ILE A 100 -3.84 13.22 8.27
CA ILE A 100 -4.55 14.32 8.94
C ILE A 100 -5.66 14.88 8.02
N VAL A 101 -5.35 15.15 6.75
CA VAL A 101 -6.34 15.63 5.77
C VAL A 101 -7.46 14.61 5.55
N GLN A 102 -7.13 13.31 5.52
CA GLN A 102 -8.13 12.25 5.40
C GLN A 102 -9.03 12.15 6.63
N ALA A 103 -8.47 12.29 7.85
CA ALA A 103 -9.24 12.37 9.08
C ALA A 103 -10.20 13.57 9.07
N GLN A 104 -9.71 14.75 8.69
CA GLN A 104 -10.53 15.95 8.52
C GLN A 104 -11.63 15.75 7.46
N ALA A 105 -11.34 15.04 6.36
CA ALA A 105 -12.33 14.69 5.36
C ALA A 105 -13.42 13.79 5.95
N ALA A 106 -13.06 12.83 6.78
CA ALA A 106 -13.97 11.97 7.53
C ALA A 106 -14.71 12.69 8.67
N ARG A 107 -14.36 13.95 8.98
CA ARG A 107 -14.80 14.69 10.19
C ARG A 107 -14.46 13.92 11.48
N ALA A 108 -13.33 13.23 11.49
CA ALA A 108 -12.77 12.56 12.65
C ALA A 108 -11.56 13.34 13.15
N ASP A 109 -11.30 13.26 14.44
CA ASP A 109 -10.08 13.79 15.01
C ASP A 109 -8.87 12.98 14.54
N PRO A 110 -7.76 13.63 14.15
CA PRO A 110 -6.54 12.92 13.79
C PRO A 110 -6.03 12.08 14.96
N ASP A 111 -5.76 10.79 14.68
CA ASP A 111 -5.30 9.79 15.64
C ASP A 111 -4.09 9.05 15.06
N ALA A 112 -3.02 8.89 15.85
CA ALA A 112 -1.79 8.23 15.39
C ALA A 112 -2.02 6.78 14.93
N ARG A 113 -3.08 6.11 15.39
CA ARG A 113 -3.51 4.79 14.91
C ARG A 113 -3.87 4.79 13.42
N MET A 114 -4.27 5.94 12.85
CA MET A 114 -4.58 6.09 11.42
C MET A 114 -3.32 6.03 10.53
N ASN A 115 -2.13 6.26 11.12
CA ASN A 115 -0.83 6.14 10.48
C ASN A 115 0.21 5.62 11.48
N PRO A 116 0.14 4.32 11.84
CA PRO A 116 0.95 3.77 12.91
C PRO A 116 2.45 3.82 12.66
N ILE A 117 2.89 3.85 11.39
CA ILE A 117 4.31 3.96 11.03
C ILE A 117 4.51 5.15 10.10
N LEU A 118 5.33 6.10 10.52
CA LEU A 118 5.80 7.20 9.67
C LEU A 118 7.33 7.13 9.55
N LEU A 119 7.81 7.07 8.33
CA LEU A 119 9.23 7.13 7.99
C LEU A 119 9.56 8.53 7.45
N LYS A 120 10.53 9.18 8.07
CA LYS A 120 11.03 10.50 7.66
C LYS A 120 12.44 10.32 7.09
N PRO A 121 12.61 10.23 5.75
CA PRO A 121 13.91 10.05 5.13
C PRO A 121 14.86 11.18 5.52
N HIS A 122 16.10 10.86 5.90
CA HIS A 122 17.14 11.85 6.20
C HIS A 122 18.43 11.61 5.40
N SER A 123 18.55 10.43 4.77
CA SER A 123 19.65 10.06 3.87
C SER A 123 19.16 9.03 2.85
N ASP A 124 20.03 8.63 1.93
CA ASP A 124 19.68 7.63 0.91
C ASP A 124 19.35 6.24 1.51
N THR A 125 19.84 5.93 2.70
CA THR A 125 19.72 4.62 3.34
C THR A 125 19.08 4.67 4.72
N GLY A 126 18.75 5.85 5.26
CA GLY A 126 18.28 6.01 6.63
C GLY A 126 17.02 6.87 6.76
N SER A 127 16.21 6.51 7.73
CA SER A 127 15.00 7.25 8.08
C SER A 127 14.87 7.41 9.60
N GLN A 128 14.34 8.53 10.04
CA GLN A 128 13.77 8.60 11.37
C GLN A 128 12.45 7.83 11.35
N VAL A 129 12.32 6.89 12.25
CA VAL A 129 11.12 6.05 12.40
C VAL A 129 10.26 6.60 13.53
N VAL A 130 8.99 6.86 13.23
CA VAL A 130 7.99 7.26 14.21
C VAL A 130 6.93 6.15 14.26
N ILE A 131 6.64 5.64 15.46
CA ILE A 131 5.64 4.60 15.68
C ILE A 131 4.56 5.15 16.62
N LEU A 132 3.31 5.06 16.18
CA LEU A 132 2.15 5.57 16.94
C LEU A 132 2.38 6.99 17.44
N GLY A 133 2.92 7.85 16.58
CA GLY A 133 3.18 9.24 16.86
C GLY A 133 4.44 9.55 17.67
N GLN A 134 5.15 8.52 18.16
CA GLN A 134 6.33 8.68 19.00
C GLN A 134 7.61 8.34 18.24
N PRO A 135 8.64 9.21 18.26
CA PRO A 135 9.89 8.93 17.56
C PRO A 135 10.65 7.79 18.24
N LEU A 136 10.93 6.72 17.48
CA LEU A 136 11.71 5.58 17.95
C LEU A 136 13.22 5.78 17.76
N GLY A 137 13.62 6.65 16.82
CA GLY A 137 15.01 6.94 16.49
C GLY A 137 15.29 6.84 15.00
N HIS A 138 16.58 6.91 14.65
CA HIS A 138 17.05 6.72 13.28
C HIS A 138 17.38 5.26 13.06
N MET A 139 16.97 4.73 11.92
CA MET A 139 17.25 3.35 11.50
C MET A 139 17.70 3.33 10.05
N ASP A 140 18.61 2.44 9.74
CA ASP A 140 18.88 2.05 8.38
C ASP A 140 17.86 1.02 7.87
N VAL A 141 17.95 0.70 6.58
CA VAL A 141 17.01 -0.23 5.92
C VAL A 141 17.05 -1.62 6.54
N LEU A 142 18.25 -2.11 6.92
CA LEU A 142 18.43 -3.46 7.49
C LEU A 142 17.87 -3.56 8.90
N GLU A 143 18.14 -2.56 9.74
CA GLU A 143 17.58 -2.46 11.09
C GLU A 143 16.06 -2.39 11.06
N TYR A 144 15.50 -1.58 10.14
CA TYR A 144 14.06 -1.47 9.95
C TYR A 144 13.43 -2.81 9.58
N PHE A 145 14.01 -3.52 8.61
CA PHE A 145 13.49 -4.84 8.22
C PHE A 145 13.65 -5.89 9.33
N GLY A 146 14.66 -5.78 10.18
CA GLY A 146 14.83 -6.64 11.36
C GLY A 146 13.66 -6.53 12.35
N LYS A 147 13.00 -5.38 12.44
CA LYS A 147 11.86 -5.11 13.33
C LYS A 147 10.48 -5.43 12.72
N LYS A 148 10.44 -6.08 11.58
CA LYS A 148 9.21 -6.34 10.80
C LYS A 148 8.05 -6.95 11.60
N ARG A 149 8.35 -7.84 12.58
CA ARG A 149 7.32 -8.46 13.42
C ARG A 149 6.67 -7.45 14.36
N GLU A 150 7.48 -6.62 15.03
CA GLU A 150 7.02 -5.58 15.95
C GLU A 150 6.22 -4.51 15.19
N LEU A 151 6.72 -4.10 14.04
CA LEU A 151 6.05 -3.14 13.16
C LEU A 151 4.69 -3.66 12.68
N TRP A 152 4.62 -4.94 12.31
CA TRP A 152 3.36 -5.55 11.88
C TRP A 152 2.35 -5.65 13.03
N SER A 153 2.77 -5.95 14.25
CA SER A 153 1.89 -5.94 15.43
C SER A 153 1.32 -4.54 15.65
N ALA A 154 2.16 -3.50 15.64
CA ALA A 154 1.69 -2.12 15.79
C ALA A 154 0.67 -1.74 14.71
N VAL A 155 0.85 -2.18 13.46
CA VAL A 155 -0.09 -1.95 12.34
C VAL A 155 -1.41 -2.66 12.59
N THR A 156 -1.38 -3.96 12.93
CA THR A 156 -2.61 -4.75 13.12
C THR A 156 -3.41 -4.32 14.32
N ASP A 157 -2.74 -4.02 15.45
CA ASP A 157 -3.40 -3.58 16.67
C ASP A 157 -4.07 -2.21 16.48
N SER A 158 -3.41 -1.30 15.76
CA SER A 158 -3.97 0.01 15.38
C SER A 158 -5.19 -0.15 14.49
N TYR A 159 -5.09 -0.98 13.44
CA TYR A 159 -6.19 -1.23 12.53
C TYR A 159 -7.40 -1.85 13.24
N ASP A 160 -7.18 -2.89 14.04
CA ASP A 160 -8.24 -3.58 14.76
C ASP A 160 -8.96 -2.67 15.76
N SER A 161 -8.20 -1.82 16.46
CA SER A 161 -8.76 -0.84 17.40
C SER A 161 -9.64 0.19 16.66
N LEU A 162 -9.15 0.77 15.56
CA LEU A 162 -9.94 1.72 14.74
C LEU A 162 -11.16 1.05 14.11
N ALA A 163 -11.00 -0.16 13.57
CA ALA A 163 -12.10 -0.90 12.96
C ALA A 163 -13.20 -1.29 13.93
N ALA A 164 -12.89 -1.41 15.22
CA ALA A 164 -13.89 -1.65 16.28
C ALA A 164 -14.72 -0.39 16.60
N GLU A 165 -14.24 0.80 16.26
CA GLU A 165 -14.82 2.10 16.61
C GLU A 165 -15.57 2.77 15.44
N CYS A 166 -15.49 2.20 14.21
CA CYS A 166 -16.08 2.82 13.01
C CYS A 166 -16.92 1.82 12.20
N ASP A 167 -17.72 2.37 11.27
CA ASP A 167 -18.57 1.58 10.37
C ASP A 167 -17.83 1.12 9.11
N ILE A 168 -16.80 1.89 8.68
CA ILE A 168 -15.99 1.60 7.49
C ILE A 168 -14.59 2.16 7.64
N VAL A 169 -13.59 1.39 7.17
CA VAL A 169 -12.19 1.85 7.08
C VAL A 169 -11.80 2.11 5.64
N VAL A 170 -11.26 3.30 5.36
CA VAL A 170 -10.67 3.64 4.06
C VAL A 170 -9.16 3.56 4.16
N LEU A 171 -8.58 2.54 3.50
CA LEU A 171 -7.14 2.31 3.52
C LEU A 171 -6.45 2.95 2.30
N GLU A 172 -5.21 3.36 2.50
CA GLU A 172 -4.34 3.85 1.44
C GLU A 172 -3.06 3.01 1.39
N GLY A 173 -2.72 2.50 0.19
CA GLY A 173 -1.44 1.85 -0.07
C GLY A 173 -0.30 2.86 -0.25
N ALA A 174 0.94 2.37 -0.30
CA ALA A 174 2.12 3.17 -0.59
C ALA A 174 2.82 2.68 -1.87
N GLY A 175 3.32 3.61 -2.68
CA GLY A 175 3.96 3.27 -3.97
C GLY A 175 3.02 2.50 -4.88
N SER A 176 3.45 1.31 -5.30
CA SER A 176 2.69 0.37 -6.11
C SER A 176 2.78 -1.05 -5.54
N PRO A 177 1.70 -1.82 -5.53
CA PRO A 177 1.78 -3.26 -5.23
C PRO A 177 2.53 -4.05 -6.32
N GLY A 178 2.81 -3.42 -7.46
CA GLY A 178 3.62 -3.98 -8.54
C GLY A 178 5.14 -3.90 -8.31
N GLU A 179 5.60 -3.34 -7.19
CA GLU A 179 7.01 -3.32 -6.78
C GLU A 179 7.45 -4.73 -6.32
N ILE A 180 7.74 -5.61 -7.28
CA ILE A 180 8.00 -7.05 -7.05
C ILE A 180 9.18 -7.25 -6.09
N ASN A 181 10.20 -6.41 -6.20
CA ASN A 181 11.39 -6.41 -5.34
C ASN A 181 11.08 -6.10 -3.86
N LEU A 182 9.99 -5.40 -3.56
CA LEU A 182 9.58 -5.04 -2.21
C LEU A 182 8.47 -5.93 -1.65
N LYS A 183 7.91 -6.82 -2.47
CA LYS A 183 6.72 -7.62 -2.12
C LYS A 183 6.90 -8.47 -0.85
N SER A 184 8.09 -9.05 -0.64
CA SER A 184 8.41 -9.83 0.57
C SER A 184 8.46 -8.99 1.86
N HIS A 185 8.57 -7.68 1.72
CA HIS A 185 8.64 -6.71 2.82
C HIS A 185 7.38 -5.84 2.94
N ASP A 186 6.37 -6.11 2.12
CA ASP A 186 5.13 -5.35 2.11
C ASP A 186 4.42 -5.38 3.46
N LEU A 187 4.11 -4.20 3.99
CA LEU A 187 3.30 -3.98 5.19
C LEU A 187 2.05 -3.14 4.89
N VAL A 188 1.97 -2.57 3.69
CA VAL A 188 1.07 -1.45 3.42
C VAL A 188 0.16 -1.66 2.22
N ASN A 189 0.49 -2.57 1.30
CA ASN A 189 -0.30 -2.87 0.12
C ASN A 189 -1.10 -4.19 0.28
N MET A 190 -0.74 -5.24 -0.47
CA MET A 190 -1.56 -6.46 -0.52
C MET A 190 -1.61 -7.22 0.79
N ARG A 191 -0.55 -7.19 1.59
CA ARG A 191 -0.56 -7.79 2.93
C ARG A 191 -1.59 -7.12 3.84
N MET A 192 -1.69 -5.78 3.79
CA MET A 192 -2.67 -5.06 4.58
C MET A 192 -4.09 -5.22 4.01
N ALA A 193 -4.24 -5.25 2.68
CA ALA A 193 -5.50 -5.53 2.02
C ALA A 193 -6.09 -6.88 2.44
N ASP A 194 -5.26 -7.93 2.44
CA ASP A 194 -5.64 -9.27 2.86
C ASP A 194 -6.00 -9.31 4.35
N TYR A 195 -5.17 -8.70 5.21
CA TYR A 195 -5.46 -8.62 6.65
C TYR A 195 -6.81 -7.96 6.93
N ALA A 196 -7.07 -6.81 6.29
CA ALA A 196 -8.32 -6.07 6.43
C ALA A 196 -9.49 -6.72 5.67
N ARG A 197 -9.24 -7.69 4.78
CA ARG A 197 -10.18 -8.18 3.76
C ARG A 197 -10.81 -7.04 2.98
N ALA A 198 -9.99 -6.08 2.60
CA ALA A 198 -10.43 -4.88 1.93
C ALA A 198 -10.73 -5.14 0.45
N SER A 199 -11.80 -4.54 -0.06
CA SER A 199 -11.96 -4.38 -1.50
C SER A 199 -10.93 -3.39 -2.02
N VAL A 200 -10.14 -3.78 -3.04
CA VAL A 200 -9.06 -2.95 -3.56
C VAL A 200 -9.49 -2.23 -4.82
N LEU A 201 -9.32 -0.90 -4.85
CA LEU A 201 -9.39 -0.08 -6.05
C LEU A 201 -7.98 0.28 -6.50
N LEU A 202 -7.61 -0.18 -7.69
CA LEU A 202 -6.34 0.19 -8.31
C LEU A 202 -6.48 1.52 -9.03
N VAL A 203 -5.64 2.49 -8.68
CA VAL A 203 -5.62 3.87 -9.16
C VAL A 203 -4.44 4.09 -10.08
N GLY A 204 -4.66 4.72 -11.22
CA GLY A 204 -3.60 5.10 -12.16
C GLY A 204 -3.75 6.53 -12.62
N ASP A 205 -2.64 7.14 -13.01
CA ASP A 205 -2.56 8.51 -13.50
C ASP A 205 -2.65 8.52 -15.03
N ILE A 206 -3.75 9.06 -15.57
CA ILE A 206 -4.00 9.10 -17.01
C ILE A 206 -3.09 10.13 -17.72
N ASP A 207 -2.67 11.18 -17.02
CA ASP A 207 -1.90 12.28 -17.62
C ASP A 207 -0.47 11.86 -17.99
N ARG A 208 0.04 10.81 -17.34
CA ARG A 208 1.39 10.29 -17.61
C ARG A 208 1.50 9.42 -18.85
N GLY A 209 0.37 9.03 -19.44
CA GLY A 209 0.35 8.03 -20.52
C GLY A 209 0.64 6.61 -20.03
N GLY A 210 0.38 5.61 -20.89
CA GLY A 210 0.63 4.21 -20.58
C GLY A 210 -0.23 3.62 -19.44
N LEU A 211 -1.35 4.25 -19.10
CA LEU A 211 -2.22 3.86 -17.98
C LEU A 211 -2.64 2.39 -18.05
N TYR A 212 -3.12 1.93 -19.20
CA TYR A 212 -3.56 0.53 -19.35
C TYR A 212 -2.40 -0.46 -19.22
N ALA A 213 -1.21 -0.11 -19.73
CA ALA A 213 -0.02 -0.93 -19.55
C ALA A 213 0.38 -1.01 -18.07
N SER A 214 0.25 0.10 -17.32
CA SER A 214 0.51 0.15 -15.88
C SER A 214 -0.49 -0.70 -15.09
N PHE A 215 -1.78 -0.67 -15.44
CA PHE A 215 -2.78 -1.55 -14.84
C PHE A 215 -2.48 -3.01 -15.13
N LEU A 216 -2.22 -3.35 -16.39
CA LEU A 216 -1.92 -4.72 -16.80
C LEU A 216 -0.66 -5.23 -16.09
N GLY A 217 0.43 -4.46 -16.07
CA GLY A 217 1.68 -4.83 -15.41
C GLY A 217 1.50 -5.02 -13.91
N THR A 218 0.77 -4.14 -13.24
CA THR A 218 0.45 -4.28 -11.82
C THR A 218 -0.41 -5.52 -11.57
N TRP A 219 -1.45 -5.75 -12.37
CA TRP A 219 -2.29 -6.93 -12.28
C TRP A 219 -1.51 -8.23 -12.48
N MET A 220 -0.59 -8.27 -13.45
CA MET A 220 0.26 -9.44 -13.71
C MET A 220 1.24 -9.75 -12.58
N SER A 221 1.59 -8.75 -11.76
CA SER A 221 2.45 -8.94 -10.58
C SER A 221 1.73 -9.58 -9.38
N PHE A 222 0.39 -9.63 -9.41
CA PHE A 222 -0.41 -10.25 -8.36
C PHE A 222 -0.39 -11.78 -8.46
N THR A 223 -0.39 -12.42 -7.31
CA THR A 223 -0.65 -13.86 -7.20
C THR A 223 -2.14 -14.15 -7.48
N ASP A 224 -2.47 -15.42 -7.75
CA ASP A 224 -3.87 -15.80 -7.96
C ASP A 224 -4.76 -15.55 -6.73
N ALA A 225 -4.20 -15.56 -5.52
CA ALA A 225 -4.91 -15.22 -4.30
C ALA A 225 -5.21 -13.72 -4.23
N GLU A 226 -4.26 -12.87 -4.62
CA GLU A 226 -4.40 -11.41 -4.61
C GLU A 226 -5.33 -10.86 -5.70
N ARG A 227 -5.62 -11.66 -6.73
CA ARG A 227 -6.56 -11.30 -7.83
C ARG A 227 -8.03 -11.58 -7.51
N ARG A 228 -8.32 -12.28 -6.43
CA ARG A 228 -9.68 -12.66 -5.98
C ARG A 228 -10.29 -11.64 -5.05
#